data_544bc1a47abef9d83ee33f3b8ee8c971
#
_entry.id   544bc1a47abef9d83ee33f3b8ee8c971
#
_cell.length_a   1.000
_cell.length_b   1.000
_cell.length_c   1.000
_cell.angle_alpha   90.00
_cell.angle_beta   90.00
_cell.angle_gamma   90.00
#
_symmetry.space_group_name_H-M   'P 1'
#
loop_
_entity.id
_entity.type
_entity.pdbx_description
1 polymer ?
#
loop_
_entity_poly.entity_id
_entity_poly.type
_entity_poly.pdbx_seq_one_letter_code
_entity_poly.pdbx_strand_id
1 'polypeptide(L)'
;LYEKNLATSKNVMLTLQNLANMHIPVTEGLLAIYINYYDANIRHMARICYVISSKAEPYQYFLEEFNDKLGLWRIMMLHRLFAWASANEHQMPQFLVLAKKVKNEDSVAFLIQETAYWGSEKEKATLHEWFLSPNYKYRTAALHAIAILRDTKQEQAAIDSYEHQPEFIRQEVLRAVYAINSGKHTEFFANAYRTSTSKLTREVALTCLYTYGRDGRRTFELLRDEYIKTNTDRTLMDQID
;
A
#
# COMPACT_ATOMS: atom_id res chain seq x y z
N LEU A 1 6.33 -20.84 -30.82
CA LEU A 1 7.16 -19.81 -31.41
C LEU A 1 7.99 -19.06 -30.37
N TYR A 2 7.38 -18.57 -29.28
CA TYR A 2 8.05 -17.77 -28.24
C TYR A 2 9.08 -18.56 -27.41
N GLU A 3 8.80 -19.82 -27.06
CA GLU A 3 9.74 -20.69 -26.34
C GLU A 3 11.01 -20.94 -27.14
N LYS A 4 10.86 -21.17 -28.46
CA LYS A 4 11.99 -21.32 -29.38
C LYS A 4 12.83 -20.04 -29.46
N ASN A 5 12.17 -18.89 -29.42
CA ASN A 5 12.84 -17.60 -29.38
C ASN A 5 13.58 -17.38 -28.05
N LEU A 6 13.03 -17.79 -26.91
CA LEU A 6 13.69 -17.67 -25.62
C LEU A 6 15.00 -18.48 -25.58
N ALA A 7 14.97 -19.71 -26.06
CA ALA A 7 16.16 -20.59 -26.11
C ALA A 7 17.27 -20.09 -27.04
N THR A 8 16.92 -19.30 -28.08
CA THR A 8 17.85 -18.85 -29.12
C THR A 8 18.02 -17.32 -29.18
N SER A 9 17.33 -16.58 -28.33
CA SER A 9 17.31 -15.12 -28.40
C SER A 9 18.64 -14.50 -27.99
N LYS A 10 19.10 -13.56 -28.83
CA LYS A 10 20.22 -12.67 -28.47
C LYS A 10 19.81 -11.63 -27.42
N ASN A 11 18.51 -11.40 -27.22
CA ASN A 11 17.97 -10.44 -26.25
C ASN A 11 16.95 -11.14 -25.34
N VAL A 12 17.45 -11.91 -24.39
CA VAL A 12 16.67 -12.67 -23.40
C VAL A 12 15.74 -11.75 -22.61
N MET A 13 16.24 -10.59 -22.17
CA MET A 13 15.45 -9.64 -21.38
C MET A 13 14.19 -9.19 -22.13
N LEU A 14 14.31 -8.75 -23.38
CA LEU A 14 13.17 -8.30 -24.18
C LEU A 14 12.18 -9.43 -24.41
N THR A 15 12.67 -10.65 -24.66
CA THR A 15 11.80 -11.82 -24.86
C THR A 15 11.00 -12.15 -23.61
N LEU A 16 11.64 -12.21 -22.44
CA LEU A 16 10.95 -12.42 -21.16
C LEU A 16 9.96 -11.31 -20.85
N GLN A 17 10.33 -10.05 -21.10
CA GLN A 17 9.45 -8.90 -20.90
C GLN A 17 8.21 -8.97 -21.79
N ASN A 18 8.33 -9.36 -23.05
CA ASN A 18 7.20 -9.54 -23.94
C ASN A 18 6.30 -10.70 -23.49
N LEU A 19 6.87 -11.83 -23.07
CA LEU A 19 6.13 -12.96 -22.53
C LEU A 19 5.35 -12.57 -21.28
N ALA A 20 6.01 -11.87 -20.34
CA ALA A 20 5.37 -11.38 -19.10
C ALA A 20 4.25 -10.36 -19.41
N ASN A 21 4.48 -9.40 -20.29
CA ASN A 21 3.49 -8.38 -20.65
C ASN A 21 2.25 -8.96 -21.34
N MET A 22 2.43 -10.01 -22.16
CA MET A 22 1.33 -10.71 -22.86
C MET A 22 0.74 -11.85 -22.03
N HIS A 23 1.27 -12.12 -20.83
CA HIS A 23 0.88 -13.24 -19.96
C HIS A 23 0.92 -14.59 -20.67
N ILE A 24 1.95 -14.81 -21.48
CA ILE A 24 2.13 -16.05 -22.24
C ILE A 24 2.88 -17.07 -21.37
N PRO A 25 2.27 -18.23 -21.07
CA PRO A 25 2.94 -19.27 -20.29
C PRO A 25 4.13 -19.86 -21.05
N VAL A 26 5.16 -20.21 -20.31
CA VAL A 26 6.41 -20.80 -20.82
C VAL A 26 6.70 -22.09 -20.07
N THR A 27 7.29 -23.06 -20.75
CA THR A 27 7.71 -24.31 -20.09
C THR A 27 8.68 -24.02 -18.94
N GLU A 28 8.38 -24.49 -17.72
CA GLU A 28 9.15 -24.20 -16.50
C GLU A 28 10.64 -24.56 -16.67
N GLY A 29 10.97 -25.64 -17.38
CA GLY A 29 12.34 -26.05 -17.66
C GLY A 29 13.16 -25.01 -18.43
N LEU A 30 12.52 -24.22 -19.30
CA LEU A 30 13.19 -23.10 -20.00
C LEU A 30 13.43 -21.90 -19.10
N LEU A 31 12.57 -21.68 -18.10
CA LEU A 31 12.71 -20.59 -17.14
C LEU A 31 13.78 -20.90 -16.09
N ALA A 32 14.04 -22.19 -15.80
CA ALA A 32 14.98 -22.63 -14.76
C ALA A 32 16.38 -21.98 -14.90
N ILE A 33 16.83 -21.74 -16.13
CA ILE A 33 18.13 -21.11 -16.42
C ILE A 33 18.15 -19.64 -15.97
N TYR A 34 17.00 -18.96 -16.00
CA TYR A 34 16.90 -17.51 -15.80
C TYR A 34 16.36 -17.11 -14.43
N ILE A 35 15.71 -18.01 -13.67
CA ILE A 35 15.12 -17.76 -12.36
C ILE A 35 16.17 -17.27 -11.34
N ASN A 36 17.39 -17.77 -11.43
CA ASN A 36 18.52 -17.38 -10.58
C ASN A 36 19.65 -16.72 -11.39
N TYR A 37 19.33 -16.10 -12.50
CA TYR A 37 20.30 -15.47 -13.36
C TYR A 37 21.02 -14.32 -12.65
N TYR A 38 22.29 -14.05 -13.03
CA TYR A 38 23.10 -13.01 -12.37
C TYR A 38 22.54 -11.61 -12.56
N ASP A 39 21.96 -11.32 -13.74
CA ASP A 39 21.27 -10.04 -14.00
C ASP A 39 19.92 -10.02 -13.27
N ALA A 40 19.75 -9.04 -12.38
CA ALA A 40 18.56 -8.92 -11.54
C ALA A 40 17.28 -8.66 -12.35
N ASN A 41 17.36 -7.99 -13.50
CA ASN A 41 16.18 -7.69 -14.32
C ASN A 41 15.72 -8.93 -15.09
N ILE A 42 16.67 -9.72 -15.62
CA ILE A 42 16.37 -11.00 -16.27
C ILE A 42 15.77 -11.97 -15.25
N ARG A 43 16.36 -12.07 -14.05
CA ARG A 43 15.87 -12.90 -12.95
C ARG A 43 14.44 -12.52 -12.56
N HIS A 44 14.15 -11.23 -12.37
CA HIS A 44 12.83 -10.71 -12.05
C HIS A 44 11.79 -11.07 -13.12
N MET A 45 12.11 -10.84 -14.41
CA MET A 45 11.19 -11.19 -15.49
C MET A 45 10.95 -12.69 -15.60
N ALA A 46 11.98 -13.51 -15.39
CA ALA A 46 11.83 -14.96 -15.38
C ALA A 46 10.91 -15.45 -14.24
N ARG A 47 11.00 -14.84 -13.05
CA ARG A 47 10.11 -15.14 -11.92
C ARG A 47 8.67 -14.71 -12.18
N ILE A 48 8.44 -13.58 -12.85
CA ILE A 48 7.10 -13.17 -13.30
C ILE A 48 6.55 -14.19 -14.31
N CYS A 49 7.34 -14.56 -15.33
CA CYS A 49 6.93 -15.60 -16.28
C CYS A 49 6.66 -16.94 -15.59
N TYR A 50 7.40 -17.25 -14.52
CA TYR A 50 7.17 -18.46 -13.73
C TYR A 50 5.80 -18.45 -13.04
N VAL A 51 5.40 -17.31 -12.42
CA VAL A 51 4.06 -17.17 -11.83
C VAL A 51 2.97 -17.43 -12.87
N ILE A 52 3.12 -16.88 -14.07
CA ILE A 52 2.16 -17.05 -15.16
C ILE A 52 2.06 -18.51 -15.63
N SER A 53 3.17 -19.24 -15.52
CA SER A 53 3.31 -20.60 -16.10
C SER A 53 3.01 -21.71 -15.10
N SER A 54 3.41 -21.54 -13.84
CA SER A 54 3.30 -22.58 -12.81
C SER A 54 1.89 -22.63 -12.21
N LYS A 55 1.34 -23.85 -12.12
CA LYS A 55 0.02 -24.08 -11.50
C LYS A 55 0.12 -24.57 -10.06
N ALA A 56 1.23 -25.21 -9.70
CA ALA A 56 1.37 -25.83 -8.39
C ALA A 56 1.87 -24.85 -7.32
N GLU A 57 2.98 -24.20 -7.59
CA GLU A 57 3.64 -23.29 -6.63
C GLU A 57 4.11 -21.99 -7.32
N PRO A 58 3.17 -21.15 -7.82
CA PRO A 58 3.54 -20.00 -8.65
C PRO A 58 4.45 -19.01 -7.92
N TYR A 59 4.38 -18.91 -6.60
CA TYR A 59 5.09 -17.92 -5.79
C TYR A 59 6.31 -18.48 -5.02
N GLN A 60 6.81 -19.68 -5.37
CA GLN A 60 7.92 -20.30 -4.64
C GLN A 60 9.20 -19.44 -4.59
N TYR A 61 9.45 -18.56 -5.57
CA TYR A 61 10.62 -17.70 -5.63
C TYR A 61 10.38 -16.28 -5.07
N PHE A 62 9.22 -16.02 -4.47
CA PHE A 62 8.88 -14.66 -4.04
C PHE A 62 9.61 -14.23 -2.77
N LEU A 63 10.04 -15.15 -1.93
CA LEU A 63 10.88 -14.79 -0.79
C LEU A 63 12.21 -14.17 -1.26
N GLU A 64 12.85 -14.75 -2.25
CA GLU A 64 14.08 -14.24 -2.86
C GLU A 64 13.80 -12.96 -3.66
N GLU A 65 12.70 -12.93 -4.40
CA GLU A 65 12.30 -11.75 -5.18
C GLU A 65 12.11 -10.52 -4.30
N PHE A 66 11.45 -10.66 -3.17
CA PHE A 66 11.18 -9.55 -2.25
C PHE A 66 12.35 -9.20 -1.33
N ASN A 67 13.39 -10.01 -1.26
CA ASN A 67 14.65 -9.66 -0.59
C ASN A 67 15.60 -8.86 -1.49
N ASP A 68 15.39 -8.86 -2.80
CA ASP A 68 16.08 -7.98 -3.74
C ASP A 68 15.56 -6.52 -3.61
N LYS A 69 16.33 -5.55 -4.12
CA LYS A 69 15.91 -4.15 -4.14
C LYS A 69 14.66 -3.96 -4.99
N LEU A 70 13.58 -3.48 -4.37
CA LEU A 70 12.31 -3.23 -5.01
C LEU A 70 12.24 -1.79 -5.56
N GLY A 71 12.51 -1.63 -6.87
CA GLY A 71 12.36 -0.35 -7.56
C GLY A 71 10.94 -0.13 -8.06
N LEU A 72 10.58 1.11 -8.40
CA LEU A 72 9.24 1.49 -8.85
C LEU A 72 8.73 0.63 -10.01
N TRP A 73 9.58 0.35 -10.99
CA TRP A 73 9.21 -0.49 -12.13
C TRP A 73 8.81 -1.92 -11.72
N ARG A 74 9.55 -2.53 -10.77
CA ARG A 74 9.23 -3.86 -10.22
C ARG A 74 7.90 -3.83 -9.46
N ILE A 75 7.66 -2.80 -8.64
CA ILE A 75 6.39 -2.58 -7.94
C ILE A 75 5.24 -2.60 -8.94
N MET A 76 5.34 -1.81 -10.01
CA MET A 76 4.30 -1.74 -11.03
C MET A 76 4.07 -3.09 -11.75
N MET A 77 5.13 -3.82 -12.05
CA MET A 77 5.03 -5.13 -12.70
C MET A 77 4.40 -6.16 -11.78
N LEU A 78 4.77 -6.19 -10.50
CA LEU A 78 4.19 -7.10 -9.50
C LEU A 78 2.71 -6.78 -9.26
N HIS A 79 2.35 -5.51 -9.10
CA HIS A 79 0.95 -5.11 -8.95
C HIS A 79 0.10 -5.55 -10.15
N ARG A 80 0.60 -5.35 -11.38
CA ARG A 80 -0.08 -5.83 -12.60
C ARG A 80 -0.18 -7.35 -12.67
N LEU A 81 0.86 -8.06 -12.23
CA LEU A 81 0.85 -9.52 -12.15
C LEU A 81 -0.23 -10.02 -11.20
N PHE A 82 -0.36 -9.42 -10.02
CA PHE A 82 -1.42 -9.78 -9.06
C PHE A 82 -2.81 -9.45 -9.61
N ALA A 83 -2.98 -8.30 -10.28
CA ALA A 83 -4.24 -7.97 -10.94
C ALA A 83 -4.62 -9.01 -11.99
N TRP A 84 -3.67 -9.43 -12.83
CA TRP A 84 -3.88 -10.48 -13.81
C TRP A 84 -4.19 -11.83 -13.14
N ALA A 85 -3.42 -12.21 -12.12
CA ALA A 85 -3.61 -13.47 -11.41
C ALA A 85 -5.00 -13.54 -10.77
N SER A 86 -5.46 -12.46 -10.13
CA SER A 86 -6.81 -12.36 -9.57
C SER A 86 -7.90 -12.47 -10.63
N ALA A 87 -7.74 -11.78 -11.77
CA ALA A 87 -8.71 -11.81 -12.87
C ALA A 87 -8.81 -13.17 -13.58
N ASN A 88 -7.79 -14.02 -13.46
CA ASN A 88 -7.73 -15.33 -14.09
C ASN A 88 -7.83 -16.48 -13.07
N GLU A 89 -8.31 -16.19 -11.86
CA GLU A 89 -8.52 -17.18 -10.79
C GLU A 89 -7.24 -17.98 -10.43
N HIS A 90 -6.07 -17.36 -10.66
CA HIS A 90 -4.81 -17.94 -10.21
C HIS A 90 -4.71 -17.88 -8.69
N GLN A 91 -4.02 -18.85 -8.10
CA GLN A 91 -3.68 -18.80 -6.68
C GLN A 91 -2.99 -17.50 -6.36
N MET A 92 -3.39 -16.83 -5.27
CA MET A 92 -2.73 -15.62 -4.77
C MET A 92 -1.72 -15.97 -3.67
N PRO A 93 -0.64 -15.18 -3.50
CA PRO A 93 0.26 -15.39 -2.38
C PRO A 93 -0.42 -15.00 -1.07
N GLN A 94 0.03 -15.59 0.03
CA GLN A 94 -0.32 -15.12 1.37
C GLN A 94 0.56 -13.91 1.71
N PHE A 95 0.08 -12.72 1.40
CA PHE A 95 0.86 -11.47 1.45
C PHE A 95 1.45 -11.19 2.83
N LEU A 96 0.64 -11.26 3.89
CA LEU A 96 1.11 -10.97 5.25
C LEU A 96 1.99 -12.07 5.84
N VAL A 97 1.80 -13.32 5.42
CA VAL A 97 2.72 -14.41 5.77
C VAL A 97 4.08 -14.22 5.09
N LEU A 98 4.07 -13.79 3.83
CA LEU A 98 5.30 -13.46 3.11
C LEU A 98 5.99 -12.22 3.70
N ALA A 99 5.22 -11.17 4.02
CA ALA A 99 5.72 -9.96 4.65
C ALA A 99 6.50 -10.24 5.96
N LYS A 100 6.05 -11.19 6.77
CA LYS A 100 6.73 -11.60 8.02
C LYS A 100 8.08 -12.31 7.78
N LYS A 101 8.34 -12.82 6.58
CA LYS A 101 9.57 -13.55 6.22
C LYS A 101 10.57 -12.70 5.43
N VAL A 102 10.10 -11.67 4.75
CA VAL A 102 10.91 -10.78 3.92
C VAL A 102 11.73 -9.82 4.80
N LYS A 103 13.00 -9.58 4.42
CA LYS A 103 13.92 -8.69 5.16
C LYS A 103 13.94 -7.25 4.60
N ASN A 104 13.65 -7.09 3.32
CA ASN A 104 13.64 -5.78 2.68
C ASN A 104 12.39 -5.00 3.11
N GLU A 105 12.58 -3.88 3.82
CA GLU A 105 11.50 -3.08 4.40
C GLU A 105 10.53 -2.50 3.35
N ASP A 106 11.03 -2.07 2.20
CA ASP A 106 10.18 -1.52 1.14
C ASP A 106 9.29 -2.61 0.53
N SER A 107 9.82 -3.83 0.43
CA SER A 107 9.05 -4.99 0.00
C SER A 107 7.99 -5.41 1.02
N VAL A 108 8.30 -5.34 2.32
CA VAL A 108 7.32 -5.61 3.38
C VAL A 108 6.18 -4.58 3.32
N ALA A 109 6.51 -3.28 3.21
CA ALA A 109 5.52 -2.22 3.08
C ALA A 109 4.64 -2.41 1.83
N PHE A 110 5.23 -2.79 0.69
CA PHE A 110 4.51 -3.12 -0.54
C PHE A 110 3.55 -4.29 -0.33
N LEU A 111 4.00 -5.40 0.28
CA LEU A 111 3.15 -6.57 0.54
C LEU A 111 1.97 -6.26 1.47
N ILE A 112 2.18 -5.40 2.47
CA ILE A 112 1.10 -4.92 3.34
C ILE A 112 0.07 -4.14 2.53
N GLN A 113 0.49 -3.26 1.61
CA GLN A 113 -0.43 -2.51 0.74
C GLN A 113 -1.16 -3.41 -0.26
N GLU A 114 -0.46 -4.36 -0.89
CA GLU A 114 -1.07 -5.31 -1.84
C GLU A 114 -2.12 -6.20 -1.18
N THR A 115 -2.03 -6.43 0.14
CA THR A 115 -3.07 -7.13 0.89
C THR A 115 -4.44 -6.46 0.75
N ALA A 116 -4.50 -5.12 0.65
CA ALA A 116 -5.76 -4.41 0.47
C ALA A 116 -6.44 -4.77 -0.86
N TYR A 117 -5.67 -4.94 -1.91
CA TYR A 117 -6.21 -5.24 -3.24
C TYR A 117 -6.53 -6.73 -3.41
N TRP A 118 -5.60 -7.60 -3.01
CA TRP A 118 -5.56 -9.00 -3.43
C TRP A 118 -5.53 -10.00 -2.29
N GLY A 119 -5.32 -9.55 -1.05
CA GLY A 119 -5.28 -10.43 0.12
C GLY A 119 -6.60 -11.11 0.41
N SER A 120 -6.53 -12.24 1.08
CA SER A 120 -7.71 -12.93 1.61
C SER A 120 -8.43 -12.07 2.65
N GLU A 121 -9.73 -12.28 2.84
CA GLU A 121 -10.50 -11.56 3.87
C GLU A 121 -9.91 -11.75 5.28
N LYS A 122 -9.30 -12.91 5.53
CA LYS A 122 -8.57 -13.17 6.78
C LYS A 122 -7.36 -12.27 6.94
N GLU A 123 -6.56 -12.07 5.89
CA GLU A 123 -5.40 -11.18 5.94
C GLU A 123 -5.83 -9.72 6.04
N LYS A 124 -6.81 -9.30 5.27
CA LYS A 124 -7.36 -7.93 5.34
C LYS A 124 -7.81 -7.58 6.75
N ALA A 125 -8.48 -8.50 7.45
CA ALA A 125 -8.97 -8.29 8.81
C ALA A 125 -7.85 -8.12 9.86
N THR A 126 -6.60 -8.49 9.54
CA THR A 126 -5.46 -8.39 10.47
C THR A 126 -4.52 -7.21 10.17
N LEU A 127 -4.86 -6.33 9.23
CA LEU A 127 -4.01 -5.17 8.88
C LEU A 127 -3.75 -4.25 10.07
N HIS A 128 -4.70 -4.10 10.99
CA HIS A 128 -4.54 -3.28 12.20
C HIS A 128 -3.38 -3.73 13.11
N GLU A 129 -2.95 -4.99 13.05
CA GLU A 129 -1.81 -5.49 13.82
C GLU A 129 -0.50 -4.75 13.47
N TRP A 130 -0.44 -4.12 12.31
CA TRP A 130 0.73 -3.38 11.85
C TRP A 130 0.76 -1.91 12.25
N PHE A 131 -0.32 -1.35 12.82
CA PHE A 131 -0.39 0.07 13.19
C PHE A 131 0.60 0.48 14.28
N LEU A 132 1.01 -0.46 15.12
CA LEU A 132 2.00 -0.24 16.17
C LEU A 132 3.33 -0.96 15.90
N SER A 133 3.59 -1.35 14.65
CA SER A 133 4.88 -1.94 14.25
C SER A 133 6.04 -1.01 14.64
N PRO A 134 7.21 -1.52 15.07
CA PRO A 134 8.40 -0.70 15.30
C PRO A 134 8.82 0.10 14.06
N ASN A 135 8.58 -0.43 12.86
CA ASN A 135 8.91 0.21 11.59
C ASN A 135 7.77 1.11 11.11
N TYR A 136 8.06 2.40 10.94
CA TYR A 136 7.08 3.40 10.50
C TYR A 136 6.56 3.16 9.07
N LYS A 137 7.37 2.58 8.17
CA LYS A 137 6.94 2.25 6.80
C LYS A 137 5.79 1.23 6.82
N TYR A 138 5.85 0.27 7.75
CA TYR A 138 4.80 -0.74 7.89
C TYR A 138 3.52 -0.14 8.46
N ARG A 139 3.63 0.79 9.44
CA ARG A 139 2.48 1.53 9.96
C ARG A 139 1.78 2.30 8.86
N THR A 140 2.54 3.09 8.08
CA THR A 140 2.00 3.87 6.95
C THR A 140 1.36 2.95 5.91
N ALA A 141 2.02 1.85 5.55
CA ALA A 141 1.48 0.89 4.59
C ALA A 141 0.15 0.28 5.04
N ALA A 142 0.03 -0.07 6.32
CA ALA A 142 -1.20 -0.63 6.88
C ALA A 142 -2.34 0.41 6.95
N LEU A 143 -2.05 1.66 7.33
CA LEU A 143 -3.00 2.75 7.31
C LEU A 143 -3.51 3.03 5.88
N HIS A 144 -2.64 3.05 4.89
CA HIS A 144 -3.02 3.17 3.49
C HIS A 144 -3.87 1.97 3.03
N ALA A 145 -3.53 0.75 3.45
CA ALA A 145 -4.29 -0.44 3.11
C ALA A 145 -5.74 -0.38 3.61
N ILE A 146 -5.98 -0.02 4.87
CA ILE A 146 -7.35 0.11 5.39
C ILE A 146 -8.12 1.29 4.77
N ALA A 147 -7.41 2.35 4.38
CA ALA A 147 -8.00 3.48 3.65
C ALA A 147 -8.48 3.05 2.26
N ILE A 148 -7.69 2.26 1.53
CA ILE A 148 -8.06 1.67 0.22
C ILE A 148 -9.28 0.77 0.37
N LEU A 149 -9.33 -0.07 1.40
CA LEU A 149 -10.45 -0.96 1.71
C LEU A 149 -11.70 -0.21 2.16
N ARG A 150 -11.57 1.03 2.64
CA ARG A 150 -12.60 1.76 3.39
C ARG A 150 -13.15 0.92 4.56
N ASP A 151 -12.26 0.26 5.29
CA ASP A 151 -12.62 -0.71 6.31
C ASP A 151 -13.05 -0.03 7.62
N THR A 152 -14.34 0.19 7.75
CA THR A 152 -14.93 0.80 8.95
C THR A 152 -14.77 -0.03 10.22
N LYS A 153 -14.42 -1.33 10.11
CA LYS A 153 -14.20 -2.19 11.29
C LYS A 153 -12.84 -1.92 11.93
N GLN A 154 -11.85 -1.52 11.13
CA GLN A 154 -10.51 -1.20 11.60
C GLN A 154 -10.29 0.31 11.84
N GLU A 155 -11.27 1.15 11.50
CA GLU A 155 -11.20 2.61 11.66
C GLU A 155 -10.96 3.01 13.12
N GLN A 156 -11.66 2.39 14.06
CA GLN A 156 -11.48 2.68 15.48
C GLN A 156 -10.07 2.29 15.97
N ALA A 157 -9.53 1.16 15.53
CA ALA A 157 -8.15 0.76 15.86
C ALA A 157 -7.10 1.77 15.33
N ALA A 158 -7.34 2.35 14.16
CA ALA A 158 -6.49 3.41 13.63
C ALA A 158 -6.56 4.67 14.51
N ILE A 159 -7.75 5.09 14.94
CA ILE A 159 -7.97 6.23 15.85
C ILE A 159 -7.30 5.97 17.19
N ASP A 160 -7.48 4.81 17.78
CA ASP A 160 -6.89 4.44 19.08
C ASP A 160 -5.34 4.43 19.02
N SER A 161 -4.78 4.16 17.85
CA SER A 161 -3.34 4.21 17.64
C SER A 161 -2.77 5.65 17.62
N TYR A 162 -3.58 6.68 17.36
CA TYR A 162 -3.16 8.05 17.06
C TYR A 162 -2.21 8.66 18.08
N GLU A 163 -2.54 8.57 19.37
CA GLU A 163 -1.72 9.16 20.44
C GLU A 163 -0.36 8.44 20.62
N HIS A 164 -0.27 7.20 20.18
CA HIS A 164 0.95 6.39 20.23
C HIS A 164 1.84 6.56 18.99
N GLN A 165 1.43 7.42 18.03
CA GLN A 165 2.16 7.64 16.80
C GLN A 165 3.08 8.86 16.87
N PRO A 166 4.26 8.81 16.22
CA PRO A 166 5.03 10.00 15.94
C PRO A 166 4.25 10.94 15.01
N GLU A 167 4.55 12.23 15.09
CA GLU A 167 3.79 13.30 14.44
C GLU A 167 3.49 13.05 12.94
N PHE A 168 4.49 12.62 12.18
CA PHE A 168 4.31 12.36 10.75
C PHE A 168 3.38 11.16 10.45
N ILE A 169 3.27 10.18 11.37
CA ILE A 169 2.31 9.07 11.24
C ILE A 169 0.91 9.51 11.71
N ARG A 170 0.79 10.44 12.66
CA ARG A 170 -0.51 11.02 13.04
C ARG A 170 -1.23 11.62 11.86
N GLN A 171 -0.50 12.26 10.94
CA GLN A 171 -1.08 12.77 9.70
C GLN A 171 -1.61 11.64 8.80
N GLU A 172 -0.91 10.51 8.72
CA GLU A 172 -1.39 9.36 7.96
C GLU A 172 -2.63 8.70 8.60
N VAL A 173 -2.73 8.69 9.94
CA VAL A 173 -3.97 8.26 10.62
C VAL A 173 -5.14 9.16 10.24
N LEU A 174 -4.96 10.49 10.30
CA LEU A 174 -6.00 11.44 9.88
C LEU A 174 -6.45 11.19 8.44
N ARG A 175 -5.50 11.04 7.51
CA ARG A 175 -5.80 10.74 6.11
C ARG A 175 -6.53 9.40 5.92
N ALA A 176 -6.12 8.37 6.67
CA ALA A 176 -6.75 7.05 6.59
C ALA A 176 -8.21 7.10 7.08
N VAL A 177 -8.47 7.69 8.25
CA VAL A 177 -9.83 7.86 8.80
C VAL A 177 -10.69 8.71 7.85
N TYR A 178 -10.12 9.77 7.28
CA TYR A 178 -10.79 10.58 6.27
C TYR A 178 -11.16 9.77 5.02
N ALA A 179 -10.25 8.94 4.49
CA ALA A 179 -10.49 8.13 3.30
C ALA A 179 -11.52 7.02 3.52
N ILE A 180 -11.58 6.44 4.72
CA ILE A 180 -12.61 5.47 5.13
C ILE A 180 -13.98 6.14 5.11
N ASN A 181 -14.06 7.37 5.63
CA ASN A 181 -15.23 8.25 5.56
C ASN A 181 -16.53 7.61 6.08
N SER A 182 -16.48 7.05 7.29
CA SER A 182 -17.68 6.50 7.95
C SER A 182 -18.71 7.57 8.37
N GLY A 183 -18.29 8.84 8.39
CA GLY A 183 -19.12 9.97 8.85
C GLY A 183 -19.22 10.12 10.37
N LYS A 184 -18.54 9.30 11.16
CA LYS A 184 -18.72 9.20 12.63
C LYS A 184 -17.67 9.96 13.44
N HIS A 185 -16.57 10.39 12.82
CA HIS A 185 -15.37 10.82 13.57
C HIS A 185 -15.03 12.31 13.41
N THR A 186 -16.04 13.15 13.23
CA THR A 186 -15.88 14.62 13.15
C THR A 186 -15.10 15.17 14.36
N GLU A 187 -15.44 14.72 15.59
CA GLU A 187 -14.78 15.17 16.80
C GLU A 187 -13.32 14.72 16.92
N PHE A 188 -12.97 13.58 16.33
CA PHE A 188 -11.57 13.14 16.24
C PHE A 188 -10.70 14.17 15.49
N PHE A 189 -11.14 14.64 14.34
CA PHE A 189 -10.43 15.67 13.58
C PHE A 189 -10.37 17.01 14.32
N ALA A 190 -11.48 17.43 14.94
CA ALA A 190 -11.53 18.64 15.74
C ALA A 190 -10.56 18.61 16.92
N ASN A 191 -10.49 17.46 17.62
CA ASN A 191 -9.54 17.23 18.70
C ASN A 191 -8.09 17.25 18.23
N ALA A 192 -7.78 16.58 17.13
CA ALA A 192 -6.45 16.59 16.52
C ALA A 192 -5.99 18.01 16.19
N TYR A 193 -6.89 18.86 15.68
CA TYR A 193 -6.62 20.28 15.44
C TYR A 193 -6.33 21.04 16.74
N ARG A 194 -7.15 20.87 17.79
CA ARG A 194 -7.03 21.60 19.06
C ARG A 194 -5.78 21.20 19.84
N THR A 195 -5.42 19.93 19.82
CA THR A 195 -4.37 19.35 20.70
C THR A 195 -2.99 19.31 20.03
N SER A 196 -2.90 19.28 18.70
CA SER A 196 -1.61 19.20 18.02
C SER A 196 -0.83 20.51 18.11
N THR A 197 0.46 20.40 18.44
CA THR A 197 1.44 21.50 18.39
C THR A 197 2.03 21.70 17.00
N SER A 198 1.90 20.71 16.11
CA SER A 198 2.38 20.75 14.74
C SER A 198 1.42 21.53 13.83
N LYS A 199 1.93 22.59 13.18
CA LYS A 199 1.16 23.34 12.19
C LYS A 199 0.63 22.41 11.09
N LEU A 200 1.49 21.53 10.54
CA LEU A 200 1.13 20.62 9.46
C LEU A 200 0.03 19.63 9.86
N THR A 201 0.06 19.07 11.06
CA THR A 201 -1.00 18.18 11.54
C THR A 201 -2.31 18.90 11.73
N ARG A 202 -2.27 20.16 12.24
CA ARG A 202 -3.48 21.01 12.31
C ARG A 202 -4.08 21.29 10.93
N GLU A 203 -3.24 21.61 9.94
CA GLU A 203 -3.67 21.81 8.54
C GLU A 203 -4.33 20.55 7.95
N VAL A 204 -3.69 19.39 8.16
CA VAL A 204 -4.27 18.10 7.72
C VAL A 204 -5.62 17.84 8.39
N ALA A 205 -5.72 18.04 9.72
CA ALA A 205 -6.96 17.84 10.46
C ALA A 205 -8.08 18.77 9.96
N LEU A 206 -7.80 20.06 9.72
CA LEU A 206 -8.76 21.01 9.17
C LEU A 206 -9.19 20.65 7.75
N THR A 207 -8.24 20.27 6.89
CA THR A 207 -8.54 19.86 5.51
C THR A 207 -9.46 18.63 5.49
N CYS A 208 -9.15 17.62 6.32
CA CYS A 208 -10.00 16.47 6.48
C CYS A 208 -11.41 16.88 6.98
N LEU A 209 -11.48 17.73 7.99
CA LEU A 209 -12.73 18.17 8.59
C LEU A 209 -13.62 18.94 7.60
N TYR A 210 -13.03 19.87 6.84
CA TYR A 210 -13.72 20.69 5.84
C TYR A 210 -14.48 19.85 4.79
N THR A 211 -13.90 18.72 4.39
CA THR A 211 -14.45 17.83 3.36
C THR A 211 -15.14 16.58 3.92
N TYR A 212 -15.20 16.41 5.27
CA TYR A 212 -15.79 15.25 5.94
C TYR A 212 -17.32 15.35 6.08
N GLY A 213 -18.00 15.61 4.99
CA GLY A 213 -19.44 15.73 4.97
C GLY A 213 -19.99 17.03 5.60
N ARG A 214 -21.30 17.05 5.85
CA ARG A 214 -21.99 18.26 6.36
C ARG A 214 -21.57 18.62 7.80
N ASP A 215 -21.47 17.62 8.68
CA ASP A 215 -21.14 17.85 10.09
C ASP A 215 -19.66 18.26 10.25
N GLY A 216 -18.76 17.70 9.43
CA GLY A 216 -17.38 18.13 9.38
C GLY A 216 -17.24 19.59 8.96
N ARG A 217 -17.91 19.99 7.90
CA ARG A 217 -17.90 21.38 7.44
C ARG A 217 -18.46 22.35 8.49
N ARG A 218 -19.57 21.99 9.15
CA ARG A 218 -20.12 22.80 10.24
C ARG A 218 -19.13 22.96 11.39
N THR A 219 -18.46 21.90 11.78
CA THR A 219 -17.46 21.94 12.86
C THR A 219 -16.24 22.76 12.43
N PHE A 220 -15.80 22.67 11.18
CA PHE A 220 -14.75 23.52 10.63
C PHE A 220 -15.11 25.01 10.73
N GLU A 221 -16.32 25.41 10.35
CA GLU A 221 -16.79 26.79 10.43
C GLU A 221 -16.79 27.30 11.88
N LEU A 222 -17.23 26.47 12.83
CA LEU A 222 -17.16 26.83 14.27
C LEU A 222 -15.72 27.05 14.74
N LEU A 223 -14.79 26.17 14.38
CA LEU A 223 -13.38 26.30 14.75
C LEU A 223 -12.73 27.52 14.10
N ARG A 224 -13.10 27.83 12.85
CA ARG A 224 -12.65 29.05 12.16
C ARG A 224 -13.12 30.30 12.90
N ASP A 225 -14.40 30.36 13.29
CA ASP A 225 -14.97 31.50 14.00
C ASP A 225 -14.36 31.68 15.40
N GLU A 226 -14.05 30.57 16.11
CA GLU A 226 -13.31 30.60 17.36
C GLU A 226 -11.90 31.17 17.16
N TYR A 227 -11.19 30.71 16.13
CA TYR A 227 -9.84 31.16 15.81
C TYR A 227 -9.81 32.66 15.47
N ILE A 228 -10.72 33.15 14.66
CA ILE A 228 -10.82 34.57 14.28
C ILE A 228 -11.09 35.45 15.50
N LYS A 229 -11.88 34.97 16.47
CA LYS A 229 -12.16 35.71 17.71
C LYS A 229 -10.98 35.76 18.65
N THR A 230 -10.11 34.74 18.65
CA THR A 230 -9.00 34.61 19.60
C THR A 230 -7.67 35.11 19.03
N ASN A 231 -7.50 35.13 17.70
CA ASN A 231 -6.24 35.49 17.04
C ASN A 231 -6.49 36.55 15.93
N THR A 232 -5.64 37.58 15.94
CA THR A 232 -5.61 38.61 14.86
C THR A 232 -4.90 38.12 13.59
N ASP A 233 -4.21 36.97 13.64
CA ASP A 233 -3.45 36.41 12.53
C ASP A 233 -4.27 35.33 11.79
N ARG A 234 -4.77 35.68 10.60
CA ARG A 234 -5.70 34.86 9.79
C ARG A 234 -5.01 33.79 8.94
N THR A 235 -3.69 33.76 8.89
CA THR A 235 -2.93 33.02 7.86
C THR A 235 -3.15 31.52 7.80
N LEU A 236 -3.57 30.87 8.89
CA LEU A 236 -3.76 29.40 8.90
C LEU A 236 -5.11 28.97 8.31
N MET A 237 -6.16 29.75 8.53
CA MET A 237 -7.53 29.42 8.07
C MET A 237 -7.79 29.89 6.63
N ASP A 238 -7.17 31.01 6.22
CA ASP A 238 -7.29 31.56 4.87
C ASP A 238 -6.57 30.70 3.80
N GLN A 239 -5.76 29.73 4.21
CA GLN A 239 -5.07 28.80 3.28
C GLN A 239 -5.95 27.59 2.86
N ILE A 240 -7.14 27.43 3.44
CA ILE A 240 -8.04 26.30 3.20
C ILE A 240 -9.31 26.73 2.41
N ASP A 241 -9.61 28.01 2.36
CA ASP A 241 -10.67 28.60 1.50
C ASP A 241 -10.13 28.82 0.08
#